data_b798dff9fb71816965c1c97c0210b0d4
#
_entry.id   b798dff9fb71816965c1c97c0210b0d4
#
_cell.length_a   1.000
_cell.length_b   1.000
_cell.length_c   1.000
_cell.angle_alpha   90.00
_cell.angle_beta   90.00
_cell.angle_gamma   90.00
#
_symmetry.space_group_name_H-M   'P 1'
#
loop_
_entity.id
_entity.type
_entity.pdbx_description
1 polymer ?
#
loop_
_entity_poly.entity_id
_entity_poly.type
_entity_poly.pdbx_seq_one_letter_code
_entity_poly.pdbx_strand_id
1 'polypeptide(L)'
;MTRAVVVLSGGGAKTAAHAGAVQALREAGIEPARFVATSMGAVVAAALAAGVHPSEIPERLAQTGPAGLRAHPLTAVGGLYLEGILQGAPFRAALRRVVPCERFAELQVPLTVTAVDIVRLDLLLFGYGGDDAPLIDVLAATCALPPYFPPVIVDGRPLADGGLRGPLPLSAVGETDGLPVVAVDVGPGFDLGAAPRPARGPALVRSVDTAIGILMAQTVEDQLALWRDSGRYLVYVRPQVERDATFRVERVHAYAAEGYRATAAALSALDSAGSSTRLP
;
A
#
# COMPACT_ATOMS: atom_id res chain seq x y z
N MET A 1 17.68 -10.30 -17.19
CA MET A 1 16.75 -9.98 -16.11
C MET A 1 15.61 -9.15 -16.69
N THR A 2 14.40 -9.61 -16.52
CA THR A 2 13.19 -8.87 -16.94
C THR A 2 12.93 -7.75 -15.94
N ARG A 3 12.52 -6.56 -16.40
CA ARG A 3 12.14 -5.44 -15.53
C ARG A 3 10.64 -5.25 -15.58
N ALA A 4 10.03 -4.86 -14.47
CA ALA A 4 8.59 -4.63 -14.36
C ALA A 4 8.27 -3.38 -13.56
N VAL A 5 7.14 -2.73 -13.87
CA VAL A 5 6.53 -1.75 -12.96
C VAL A 5 5.76 -2.52 -11.89
N VAL A 6 6.08 -2.28 -10.62
CA VAL A 6 5.44 -2.99 -9.50
C VAL A 6 4.49 -2.05 -8.77
N VAL A 7 3.20 -2.42 -8.75
CA VAL A 7 2.13 -1.65 -8.11
C VAL A 7 1.75 -2.33 -6.80
N LEU A 8 1.84 -1.59 -5.69
CA LEU A 8 1.59 -2.10 -4.35
C LEU A 8 0.41 -1.38 -3.70
N SER A 9 -0.63 -2.14 -3.36
CA SER A 9 -1.84 -1.59 -2.74
C SER A 9 -1.64 -1.13 -1.30
N GLY A 10 -2.53 -0.29 -0.80
CA GLY A 10 -2.72 -0.07 0.63
C GLY A 10 -3.24 -1.33 1.35
N GLY A 11 -3.21 -1.36 2.68
CA GLY A 11 -3.76 -2.50 3.44
C GLY A 11 -3.24 -2.64 4.88
N GLY A 12 -2.62 -1.60 5.45
CA GLY A 12 -2.09 -1.64 6.82
C GLY A 12 -1.00 -2.71 7.00
N ALA A 13 -1.04 -3.48 8.08
CA ALA A 13 -0.05 -4.52 8.38
C ALA A 13 0.01 -5.64 7.32
N LYS A 14 -1.08 -5.86 6.56
CA LYS A 14 -1.13 -6.84 5.47
C LYS A 14 -0.11 -6.55 4.37
N THR A 15 0.33 -5.30 4.23
CA THR A 15 1.31 -4.89 3.23
C THR A 15 2.69 -5.54 3.41
N ALA A 16 2.96 -6.21 4.53
CA ALA A 16 4.11 -7.10 4.65
C ALA A 16 4.13 -8.18 3.56
N ALA A 17 2.97 -8.57 3.00
CA ALA A 17 2.88 -9.48 1.86
C ALA A 17 3.58 -8.93 0.60
N HIS A 18 3.65 -7.61 0.43
CA HIS A 18 4.37 -6.98 -0.68
C HIS A 18 5.87 -7.30 -0.65
N ALA A 19 6.46 -7.38 0.56
CA ALA A 19 7.87 -7.75 0.69
C ALA A 19 8.10 -9.19 0.18
N GLY A 20 7.25 -10.14 0.58
CA GLY A 20 7.32 -11.51 0.08
C GLY A 20 7.06 -11.59 -1.43
N ALA A 21 6.12 -10.82 -1.94
CA ALA A 21 5.85 -10.74 -3.38
C ALA A 21 7.06 -10.26 -4.17
N VAL A 22 7.72 -9.19 -3.73
CA VAL A 22 8.93 -8.67 -4.39
C VAL A 22 10.10 -9.65 -4.27
N GLN A 23 10.20 -10.39 -3.16
CA GLN A 23 11.19 -11.46 -3.04
C GLN A 23 10.95 -12.55 -4.12
N ALA A 24 9.72 -13.04 -4.28
CA ALA A 24 9.39 -14.03 -5.29
C ALA A 24 9.65 -13.54 -6.72
N LEU A 25 9.37 -12.25 -7.01
CA LEU A 25 9.69 -11.63 -8.30
C LEU A 25 11.20 -11.66 -8.57
N ARG A 26 12.03 -11.23 -7.61
CA ARG A 26 13.49 -11.21 -7.75
C ARG A 26 14.06 -12.61 -7.95
N GLU A 27 13.58 -13.59 -7.19
CA GLU A 27 14.00 -15.01 -7.36
C GLU A 27 13.62 -15.58 -8.73
N ALA A 28 12.53 -15.08 -9.34
CA ALA A 28 12.15 -15.39 -10.70
C ALA A 28 12.90 -14.54 -11.78
N GLY A 29 13.88 -13.72 -11.37
CA GLY A 29 14.66 -12.88 -12.29
C GLY A 29 13.93 -11.62 -12.76
N ILE A 30 12.87 -11.19 -12.05
CA ILE A 30 12.10 -9.98 -12.36
C ILE A 30 12.47 -8.89 -11.35
N GLU A 31 13.11 -7.82 -11.83
CA GLU A 31 13.51 -6.68 -10.99
C GLU A 31 12.52 -5.52 -11.12
N PRO A 32 12.14 -4.87 -10.01
CA PRO A 32 11.34 -3.66 -10.09
C PRO A 32 12.07 -2.55 -10.86
N ALA A 33 11.48 -2.08 -11.96
CA ALA A 33 11.94 -0.91 -12.71
C ALA A 33 11.57 0.38 -11.98
N ARG A 34 10.40 0.38 -11.38
CA ARG A 34 9.87 1.41 -10.48
C ARG A 34 8.72 0.85 -9.65
N PHE A 35 8.42 1.53 -8.55
CA PHE A 35 7.25 1.24 -7.73
C PHE A 35 6.18 2.32 -7.90
N VAL A 36 4.90 1.92 -7.83
CA VAL A 36 3.75 2.81 -7.69
C VAL A 36 2.93 2.29 -6.51
N ALA A 37 2.72 3.11 -5.49
CA ALA A 37 2.16 2.60 -4.25
C ALA A 37 1.33 3.62 -3.48
N THR A 38 0.47 3.12 -2.59
CA THR A 38 -0.37 3.93 -1.70
C THR A 38 -0.34 3.41 -0.27
N SER A 39 -0.60 4.29 0.71
CA SER A 39 -0.75 3.94 2.13
C SER A 39 0.45 3.14 2.65
N MET A 40 0.23 2.15 3.51
CA MET A 40 1.30 1.29 4.01
C MET A 40 2.04 0.51 2.90
N GLY A 41 1.42 0.31 1.73
CA GLY A 41 2.12 -0.22 0.56
C GLY A 41 3.24 0.70 0.08
N ALA A 42 3.05 2.02 0.17
CA ALA A 42 4.09 3.00 -0.15
C ALA A 42 5.26 2.96 0.85
N VAL A 43 4.99 2.66 2.13
CA VAL A 43 6.05 2.47 3.14
C VAL A 43 6.91 1.26 2.80
N VAL A 44 6.29 0.13 2.44
CA VAL A 44 7.02 -1.07 1.99
C VAL A 44 7.78 -0.79 0.70
N ALA A 45 7.14 -0.13 -0.28
CA ALA A 45 7.78 0.26 -1.54
C ALA A 45 9.00 1.17 -1.32
N ALA A 46 8.89 2.17 -0.44
CA ALA A 46 9.98 3.08 -0.09
C ALA A 46 11.16 2.34 0.57
N ALA A 47 10.89 1.41 1.48
CA ALA A 47 11.94 0.59 2.08
C ALA A 47 12.65 -0.28 1.04
N LEU A 48 11.90 -0.96 0.16
CA LEU A 48 12.45 -1.75 -0.95
C LEU A 48 13.23 -0.88 -1.93
N ALA A 49 12.71 0.29 -2.27
CA ALA A 49 13.36 1.26 -3.16
C ALA A 49 14.63 1.87 -2.55
N ALA A 50 14.72 1.98 -1.22
CA ALA A 50 15.91 2.39 -0.49
C ALA A 50 16.97 1.27 -0.37
N GLY A 51 16.71 0.07 -0.91
CA GLY A 51 17.62 -1.06 -0.87
C GLY A 51 17.49 -1.97 0.35
N VAL A 52 16.45 -1.80 1.19
CA VAL A 52 16.17 -2.74 2.28
C VAL A 52 15.82 -4.10 1.69
N HIS A 53 16.45 -5.15 2.21
CA HIS A 53 16.17 -6.50 1.72
C HIS A 53 14.74 -6.92 2.06
N PRO A 54 13.98 -7.57 1.14
CA PRO A 54 12.59 -7.96 1.40
C PRO A 54 12.39 -8.74 2.70
N SER A 55 13.33 -9.63 3.06
CA SER A 55 13.24 -10.44 4.29
C SER A 55 13.36 -9.64 5.60
N GLU A 56 13.90 -8.41 5.57
CA GLU A 56 14.03 -7.55 6.74
C GLU A 56 12.75 -6.75 7.03
N ILE A 57 11.91 -6.52 6.01
CA ILE A 57 10.74 -5.64 6.10
C ILE A 57 9.72 -6.13 7.12
N PRO A 58 9.35 -7.42 7.19
CA PRO A 58 8.42 -7.91 8.21
C PRO A 58 8.89 -7.58 9.64
N GLU A 59 10.17 -7.78 9.94
CA GLU A 59 10.73 -7.47 11.26
C GLU A 59 10.69 -5.96 11.56
N ARG A 60 11.07 -5.13 10.59
CA ARG A 60 10.99 -3.67 10.72
C ARG A 60 9.55 -3.20 10.97
N LEU A 61 8.56 -3.78 10.27
CA LEU A 61 7.14 -3.50 10.49
C LEU A 61 6.67 -3.97 11.87
N ALA A 62 7.08 -5.16 12.33
CA ALA A 62 6.75 -5.66 13.66
C ALA A 62 7.22 -4.72 14.78
N GLN A 63 8.41 -4.15 14.64
CA GLN A 63 8.98 -3.20 15.60
C GLN A 63 8.27 -1.84 15.63
N THR A 64 7.48 -1.50 14.59
CA THR A 64 6.69 -0.25 14.56
C THR A 64 5.38 -0.35 15.33
N GLY A 65 4.93 -1.55 15.70
CA GLY A 65 3.65 -1.90 16.29
C GLY A 65 3.05 -0.93 17.32
N PRO A 66 2.99 -1.26 18.61
CA PRO A 66 2.27 -0.42 19.59
C PRO A 66 2.89 0.97 19.79
N ALA A 67 4.19 1.14 19.52
CA ALA A 67 4.90 2.40 19.70
C ALA A 67 4.54 3.44 18.61
N GLY A 68 4.18 3.00 17.40
CA GLY A 68 3.78 3.88 16.29
C GLY A 68 2.28 4.20 16.28
N LEU A 69 1.46 3.40 16.97
CA LEU A 69 -0.01 3.48 16.96
C LEU A 69 -0.54 3.96 18.31
N ARG A 70 -0.05 5.11 18.80
CA ARG A 70 -0.55 5.69 20.07
C ARG A 70 -1.87 6.41 19.83
N ALA A 71 -2.89 6.00 20.59
CA ALA A 71 -4.16 6.73 20.62
C ALA A 71 -3.98 8.13 21.22
N HIS A 72 -4.76 9.08 20.73
CA HIS A 72 -4.76 10.43 21.29
C HIS A 72 -5.32 10.37 22.73
N PRO A 73 -4.69 11.04 23.72
CA PRO A 73 -5.12 10.95 25.13
C PRO A 73 -6.58 11.36 25.37
N LEU A 74 -7.10 12.28 24.54
CA LEU A 74 -8.46 12.79 24.65
C LEU A 74 -9.51 11.97 23.87
N THR A 75 -9.13 10.85 23.25
CA THR A 75 -10.06 10.03 22.44
C THR A 75 -11.24 9.51 23.25
N ALA A 76 -11.04 9.23 24.54
CA ALA A 76 -12.09 8.77 25.43
C ALA A 76 -13.13 9.84 25.79
N VAL A 77 -12.79 11.13 25.76
CA VAL A 77 -13.62 12.25 26.20
C VAL A 77 -14.07 13.15 25.07
N GLY A 78 -13.29 13.28 24.00
CA GLY A 78 -13.49 14.23 22.90
C GLY A 78 -13.45 13.62 21.50
N GLY A 79 -13.64 12.32 21.36
CA GLY A 79 -13.45 11.60 20.08
C GLY A 79 -14.25 12.11 18.88
N LEU A 80 -15.35 12.85 19.11
CA LEU A 80 -16.14 13.50 18.06
C LEU A 80 -15.53 14.83 17.57
N TYR A 81 -14.58 15.40 18.31
CA TYR A 81 -13.95 16.69 18.01
C TYR A 81 -12.47 16.56 17.61
N LEU A 82 -11.94 15.35 17.55
CA LEU A 82 -10.57 15.10 17.12
C LEU A 82 -10.57 14.71 15.64
N GLU A 83 -9.65 15.30 14.88
CA GLU A 83 -9.46 14.98 13.45
C GLU A 83 -8.93 13.59 13.20
N GLY A 84 -8.46 12.87 14.24
CA GLY A 84 -8.02 11.47 14.16
C GLY A 84 -7.86 10.81 15.52
N ILE A 85 -7.94 9.49 15.54
CA ILE A 85 -7.85 8.65 16.75
C ILE A 85 -6.39 8.46 17.17
N LEU A 86 -5.45 8.43 16.21
CA LEU A 86 -4.03 8.13 16.39
C LEU A 86 -3.17 9.39 16.25
N GLN A 87 -2.00 9.37 16.89
CA GLN A 87 -1.07 10.50 16.86
C GLN A 87 -0.11 10.42 15.67
N GLY A 88 0.04 11.51 14.92
CA GLY A 88 0.91 11.55 13.76
C GLY A 88 2.42 11.55 14.07
N ALA A 89 2.86 12.20 15.14
CA ALA A 89 4.29 12.29 15.46
C ALA A 89 4.94 10.93 15.82
N PRO A 90 4.34 10.08 16.69
CA PRO A 90 4.83 8.71 16.91
C PRO A 90 4.84 7.87 15.63
N PHE A 91 3.87 8.07 14.73
CA PHE A 91 3.80 7.36 13.47
C PHE A 91 4.96 7.75 12.53
N ARG A 92 5.27 9.05 12.38
CA ARG A 92 6.46 9.48 11.61
C ARG A 92 7.76 8.88 12.16
N ALA A 93 7.92 8.83 13.49
CA ALA A 93 9.08 8.19 14.10
C ALA A 93 9.15 6.67 13.78
N ALA A 94 8.00 6.01 13.68
CA ALA A 94 7.92 4.62 13.26
C ALA A 94 8.28 4.45 11.77
N LEU A 95 7.83 5.33 10.88
CA LEU A 95 8.19 5.31 9.46
C LEU A 95 9.70 5.38 9.24
N ARG A 96 10.43 6.24 9.99
CA ARG A 96 11.90 6.35 9.90
C ARG A 96 12.64 5.08 10.32
N ARG A 97 12.04 4.19 11.09
CA ARG A 97 12.63 2.88 11.41
C ARG A 97 12.52 1.88 10.27
N VAL A 98 11.48 2.04 9.44
CA VAL A 98 11.24 1.16 8.29
C VAL A 98 12.01 1.67 7.06
N VAL A 99 11.95 2.97 6.80
CA VAL A 99 12.50 3.62 5.60
C VAL A 99 13.74 4.45 5.98
N PRO A 100 14.94 4.08 5.52
CA PRO A 100 16.20 4.73 5.89
C PRO A 100 16.54 5.96 5.03
N CYS A 101 15.56 6.58 4.35
CA CYS A 101 15.73 7.74 3.47
C CYS A 101 14.74 8.83 3.85
N GLU A 102 15.13 10.09 3.69
CA GLU A 102 14.28 11.26 3.96
C GLU A 102 13.74 11.91 2.66
N ARG A 103 14.33 11.60 1.49
CA ARG A 103 13.96 12.19 0.18
C ARG A 103 13.83 11.12 -0.90
N PHE A 104 12.97 11.36 -1.87
CA PHE A 104 12.80 10.49 -3.04
C PHE A 104 14.09 10.32 -3.85
N ALA A 105 14.92 11.36 -3.95
CA ALA A 105 16.21 11.32 -4.67
C ALA A 105 17.25 10.36 -4.04
N GLU A 106 17.06 9.90 -2.81
CA GLU A 106 17.95 8.94 -2.13
C GLU A 106 17.56 7.48 -2.44
N LEU A 107 16.42 7.25 -3.08
CA LEU A 107 15.94 5.92 -3.43
C LEU A 107 16.71 5.35 -4.63
N GLN A 108 17.09 4.09 -4.56
CA GLN A 108 17.79 3.35 -5.62
C GLN A 108 16.85 2.96 -6.78
N VAL A 109 15.55 2.80 -6.48
CA VAL A 109 14.51 2.48 -7.47
C VAL A 109 13.49 3.61 -7.44
N PRO A 110 13.07 4.16 -8.61
CA PRO A 110 12.04 5.19 -8.67
C PRO A 110 10.74 4.76 -7.98
N LEU A 111 10.13 5.68 -7.22
CA LEU A 111 8.88 5.44 -6.48
C LEU A 111 7.89 6.57 -6.76
N THR A 112 6.67 6.20 -7.13
CA THR A 112 5.49 7.08 -7.14
C THR A 112 4.62 6.75 -5.95
N VAL A 113 4.30 7.75 -5.12
CA VAL A 113 3.38 7.63 -3.98
C VAL A 113 2.14 8.46 -4.26
N THR A 114 0.95 7.91 -3.97
CA THR A 114 -0.32 8.63 -4.13
C THR A 114 -0.83 9.15 -2.80
N ALA A 115 -1.41 10.36 -2.78
CA ALA A 115 -2.15 10.92 -1.66
C ALA A 115 -3.36 11.73 -2.17
N VAL A 116 -4.32 12.03 -1.31
CA VAL A 116 -5.53 12.78 -1.69
C VAL A 116 -5.51 14.16 -1.04
N ASP A 117 -5.61 15.21 -1.85
CA ASP A 117 -5.91 16.56 -1.37
C ASP A 117 -7.39 16.61 -0.96
N ILE A 118 -7.67 16.75 0.35
CA ILE A 118 -9.04 16.69 0.86
C ILE A 118 -9.85 17.97 0.63
N VAL A 119 -9.21 19.07 0.18
CA VAL A 119 -9.90 20.31 -0.17
C VAL A 119 -10.28 20.30 -1.64
N ARG A 120 -9.36 19.89 -2.52
CA ARG A 120 -9.59 19.83 -3.96
C ARG A 120 -10.22 18.50 -4.41
N LEU A 121 -10.17 17.48 -3.56
CA LEU A 121 -10.62 16.12 -3.83
C LEU A 121 -9.82 15.42 -4.95
N ASP A 122 -8.61 15.89 -5.21
CA ASP A 122 -7.74 15.39 -6.27
C ASP A 122 -6.77 14.32 -5.75
N LEU A 123 -6.47 13.33 -6.60
CA LEU A 123 -5.37 12.41 -6.40
C LEU A 123 -4.07 13.10 -6.80
N LEU A 124 -3.15 13.20 -5.86
CA LEU A 124 -1.81 13.75 -6.08
C LEU A 124 -0.79 12.63 -6.17
N LEU A 125 0.22 12.84 -7.00
CA LEU A 125 1.37 11.95 -7.16
C LEU A 125 2.61 12.64 -6.61
N PHE A 126 3.43 11.89 -5.88
CA PHE A 126 4.69 12.37 -5.31
C PHE A 126 5.85 11.45 -5.75
N GLY A 127 7.03 12.03 -5.92
CA GLY A 127 8.23 11.34 -6.36
C GLY A 127 8.27 11.18 -7.87
N TYR A 128 8.50 9.97 -8.38
CA TYR A 128 8.64 9.75 -9.81
C TYR A 128 7.36 10.10 -10.57
N GLY A 129 7.47 11.08 -11.46
CA GLY A 129 6.34 11.57 -12.25
C GLY A 129 5.32 12.41 -11.48
N GLY A 130 5.67 12.88 -10.29
CA GLY A 130 4.84 13.73 -9.44
C GLY A 130 5.62 14.85 -8.76
N ASP A 131 4.98 15.49 -7.78
CA ASP A 131 5.57 16.57 -6.98
C ASP A 131 6.72 16.02 -6.12
N ASP A 132 7.76 16.83 -5.88
CA ASP A 132 8.81 16.54 -4.90
C ASP A 132 8.43 17.12 -3.54
N ALA A 133 8.58 16.31 -2.48
CA ALA A 133 8.34 16.71 -1.10
C ALA A 133 9.11 15.76 -0.15
N PRO A 134 9.27 16.09 1.14
CA PRO A 134 9.95 15.20 2.10
C PRO A 134 9.27 13.83 2.15
N LEU A 135 10.04 12.76 1.87
CA LEU A 135 9.52 11.40 1.73
C LEU A 135 8.72 10.95 2.95
N ILE A 136 9.22 11.19 4.17
CA ILE A 136 8.54 10.77 5.40
C ILE A 136 7.20 11.50 5.60
N ASP A 137 7.09 12.78 5.20
CA ASP A 137 5.82 13.51 5.28
C ASP A 137 4.81 13.01 4.24
N VAL A 138 5.27 12.70 3.04
CA VAL A 138 4.44 12.06 2.00
C VAL A 138 3.99 10.67 2.45
N LEU A 139 4.87 9.86 3.06
CA LEU A 139 4.51 8.54 3.60
C LEU A 139 3.51 8.67 4.76
N ALA A 140 3.65 9.68 5.61
CA ALA A 140 2.65 9.94 6.65
C ALA A 140 1.30 10.38 6.05
N ALA A 141 1.32 11.21 5.00
CA ALA A 141 0.12 11.69 4.30
C ALA A 141 -0.62 10.55 3.60
N THR A 142 0.11 9.72 2.84
CA THR A 142 -0.50 8.57 2.14
C THR A 142 -1.09 7.54 3.09
N CYS A 143 -0.67 7.51 4.37
CA CYS A 143 -1.22 6.64 5.41
C CYS A 143 -2.27 7.34 6.29
N ALA A 144 -2.62 8.59 6.03
CA ALA A 144 -3.58 9.36 6.83
C ALA A 144 -5.02 8.98 6.51
N LEU A 145 -5.40 7.73 6.83
CA LEU A 145 -6.74 7.20 6.60
C LEU A 145 -7.71 7.67 7.68
N PRO A 146 -8.79 8.40 7.32
CA PRO A 146 -9.87 8.71 8.26
C PRO A 146 -10.59 7.42 8.71
N PRO A 147 -11.06 7.31 9.95
CA PRO A 147 -10.91 8.27 11.05
C PRO A 147 -9.66 8.06 11.91
N TYR A 148 -8.74 7.22 11.47
CA TYR A 148 -7.59 6.81 12.29
C TYR A 148 -6.55 7.91 12.46
N PHE A 149 -6.15 8.57 11.37
CA PHE A 149 -5.17 9.65 11.40
C PHE A 149 -5.76 10.96 10.90
N PRO A 150 -5.33 12.10 11.48
CA PRO A 150 -5.66 13.41 10.94
C PRO A 150 -4.95 13.62 9.59
N PRO A 151 -5.49 14.52 8.73
CA PRO A 151 -4.80 14.92 7.52
C PRO A 151 -3.39 15.46 7.81
N VAL A 152 -2.47 15.23 6.90
CA VAL A 152 -1.09 15.71 7.00
C VAL A 152 -0.90 16.89 6.07
N ILE A 153 -0.34 17.98 6.59
CA ILE A 153 -0.02 19.16 5.76
C ILE A 153 1.32 18.91 5.05
N VAL A 154 1.28 18.88 3.71
CA VAL A 154 2.46 18.84 2.85
C VAL A 154 2.37 20.00 1.87
N ASP A 155 3.37 20.88 1.87
CA ASP A 155 3.41 22.11 1.05
C ASP A 155 2.13 22.95 1.14
N GLY A 156 1.59 23.11 2.36
CA GLY A 156 0.39 23.87 2.65
C GLY A 156 -0.93 23.17 2.25
N ARG A 157 -0.88 21.96 1.71
CA ARG A 157 -2.06 21.17 1.30
C ARG A 157 -2.39 20.13 2.37
N PRO A 158 -3.63 20.04 2.87
CA PRO A 158 -4.06 18.99 3.77
C PRO A 158 -4.32 17.69 2.98
N LEU A 159 -3.50 16.68 3.21
CA LEU A 159 -3.52 15.42 2.49
C LEU A 159 -4.01 14.26 3.37
N ALA A 160 -4.75 13.35 2.76
CA ALA A 160 -5.20 12.10 3.34
C ALA A 160 -4.73 10.89 2.51
N ASP A 161 -5.06 9.69 2.99
CA ASP A 161 -4.66 8.42 2.40
C ASP A 161 -5.04 8.33 0.91
N GLY A 162 -4.04 8.01 0.07
CA GLY A 162 -4.23 7.81 -1.36
C GLY A 162 -5.22 6.71 -1.71
N GLY A 163 -5.38 5.74 -0.81
CA GLY A 163 -6.35 4.65 -0.95
C GLY A 163 -7.81 5.11 -1.01
N LEU A 164 -8.14 6.31 -0.52
CA LEU A 164 -9.48 6.88 -0.68
C LEU A 164 -9.88 7.07 -2.16
N ARG A 165 -8.91 7.24 -3.06
CA ARG A 165 -9.13 7.39 -4.50
C ARG A 165 -8.64 6.18 -5.31
N GLY A 166 -7.78 5.35 -4.74
CA GLY A 166 -7.23 4.15 -5.41
C GLY A 166 -6.42 3.28 -4.48
N PRO A 167 -7.05 2.31 -3.79
CA PRO A 167 -6.32 1.41 -2.88
C PRO A 167 -5.25 0.61 -3.60
N LEU A 168 -5.50 0.23 -4.86
CA LEU A 168 -4.53 -0.32 -5.81
C LEU A 168 -4.28 0.75 -6.90
N PRO A 169 -3.20 1.55 -6.83
CA PRO A 169 -3.07 2.78 -7.61
C PRO A 169 -2.69 2.54 -9.09
N LEU A 170 -3.47 1.73 -9.81
CA LEU A 170 -3.26 1.45 -11.25
C LEU A 170 -3.38 2.71 -12.11
N SER A 171 -4.26 3.64 -11.76
CA SER A 171 -4.43 4.92 -12.45
C SER A 171 -3.17 5.82 -12.40
N ALA A 172 -2.31 5.61 -11.40
CA ALA A 172 -1.06 6.35 -11.22
C ALA A 172 0.14 5.74 -11.97
N VAL A 173 -0.04 4.63 -12.68
CA VAL A 173 1.05 3.94 -13.38
C VAL A 173 1.57 4.77 -14.56
N GLY A 174 0.72 5.50 -15.27
CA GLY A 174 1.13 6.27 -16.45
C GLY A 174 1.74 5.40 -17.55
N GLU A 175 2.68 5.96 -18.31
CA GLU A 175 3.42 5.25 -19.35
C GLU A 175 4.40 4.22 -18.73
N THR A 176 4.54 3.07 -19.38
CA THR A 176 5.39 1.97 -18.90
C THR A 176 6.60 1.68 -19.81
N ASP A 177 6.72 2.41 -20.93
CA ASP A 177 7.76 2.17 -21.95
C ASP A 177 7.83 0.70 -22.40
N GLY A 178 6.66 0.04 -22.49
CA GLY A 178 6.55 -1.38 -22.84
C GLY A 178 6.85 -2.35 -21.69
N LEU A 179 7.17 -1.87 -20.51
CA LEU A 179 7.41 -2.75 -19.35
C LEU A 179 6.10 -3.40 -18.88
N PRO A 180 6.13 -4.69 -18.51
CA PRO A 180 5.00 -5.35 -17.90
C PRO A 180 4.69 -4.74 -16.53
N VAL A 181 3.43 -4.83 -16.12
CA VAL A 181 2.97 -4.36 -14.81
C VAL A 181 2.61 -5.56 -13.95
N VAL A 182 3.16 -5.58 -12.73
CA VAL A 182 2.80 -6.54 -11.68
C VAL A 182 2.12 -5.79 -10.56
N ALA A 183 0.85 -6.08 -10.31
CA ALA A 183 0.08 -5.47 -9.24
C ALA A 183 -0.18 -6.47 -8.12
N VAL A 184 0.26 -6.11 -6.90
CA VAL A 184 0.03 -6.91 -5.69
C VAL A 184 -1.01 -6.20 -4.83
N ASP A 185 -2.15 -6.86 -4.63
CA ASP A 185 -3.27 -6.28 -3.92
C ASP A 185 -3.59 -7.02 -2.62
N VAL A 186 -3.47 -6.33 -1.50
CA VAL A 186 -3.86 -6.78 -0.15
C VAL A 186 -4.89 -5.85 0.48
N GLY A 187 -5.40 -4.91 -0.30
CA GLY A 187 -6.40 -3.94 0.12
C GLY A 187 -7.78 -4.57 0.38
N PRO A 188 -8.78 -3.72 0.65
CA PRO A 188 -10.16 -4.19 0.71
C PRO A 188 -10.59 -4.74 -0.64
N GLY A 189 -11.32 -5.85 -0.62
CA GLY A 189 -11.85 -6.50 -1.81
C GLY A 189 -13.11 -7.30 -1.47
N PHE A 190 -13.83 -7.72 -2.52
CA PHE A 190 -14.98 -8.59 -2.38
C PHE A 190 -14.55 -10.06 -2.27
N ASP A 191 -13.82 -10.39 -1.18
CA ASP A 191 -13.36 -11.77 -0.97
C ASP A 191 -14.54 -12.68 -0.66
N LEU A 192 -14.93 -13.48 -1.61
CA LEU A 192 -16.00 -14.45 -1.47
C LEU A 192 -15.58 -15.54 -0.48
N GLY A 193 -16.36 -15.70 0.60
CA GLY A 193 -16.21 -16.82 1.56
C GLY A 193 -15.52 -16.46 2.88
N ALA A 194 -15.05 -15.25 3.09
CA ALA A 194 -14.56 -14.84 4.41
C ALA A 194 -15.74 -14.64 5.39
N ALA A 195 -15.81 -15.43 6.45
CA ALA A 195 -16.81 -15.23 7.51
C ALA A 195 -16.61 -13.86 8.16
N PRO A 196 -17.70 -13.06 8.33
CA PRO A 196 -17.59 -11.77 9.00
C PRO A 196 -17.19 -12.00 10.46
N ARG A 197 -16.07 -11.41 10.88
CA ARG A 197 -15.70 -11.35 12.29
C ARG A 197 -16.30 -10.10 12.91
N PRO A 198 -16.71 -10.16 14.20
CA PRO A 198 -17.21 -8.99 14.90
C PRO A 198 -16.11 -7.92 14.93
N ALA A 199 -16.34 -6.81 14.24
CA ALA A 199 -15.43 -5.67 14.23
C ALA A 199 -15.31 -5.09 15.64
N ARG A 200 -14.08 -4.80 16.08
CA ARG A 200 -13.79 -4.20 17.39
C ARG A 200 -13.82 -2.68 17.29
N GLY A 201 -14.22 -2.00 18.37
CA GLY A 201 -14.22 -0.54 18.46
C GLY A 201 -15.61 0.09 18.52
N PRO A 202 -15.73 1.42 18.67
CA PRO A 202 -16.99 2.16 18.70
C PRO A 202 -17.83 1.96 17.43
N ALA A 203 -19.15 1.93 17.56
CA ALA A 203 -20.06 1.64 16.45
C ALA A 203 -19.86 2.60 15.25
N LEU A 204 -19.68 3.88 15.52
CA LEU A 204 -19.46 4.91 14.49
C LEU A 204 -18.18 4.63 13.69
N VAL A 205 -17.07 4.32 14.37
CA VAL A 205 -15.80 3.99 13.71
C VAL A 205 -15.96 2.78 12.79
N ARG A 206 -16.65 1.72 13.29
CA ARG A 206 -16.93 0.53 12.49
C ARG A 206 -17.77 0.83 11.25
N SER A 207 -18.80 1.69 11.40
CA SER A 207 -19.67 2.06 10.27
C SER A 207 -18.89 2.83 9.21
N VAL A 208 -18.05 3.79 9.62
CA VAL A 208 -17.20 4.57 8.70
C VAL A 208 -16.19 3.65 8.01
N ASP A 209 -15.51 2.78 8.76
CA ASP A 209 -14.52 1.83 8.22
C ASP A 209 -15.17 0.88 7.20
N THR A 210 -16.37 0.37 7.52
CA THR A 210 -17.14 -0.47 6.60
C THR A 210 -17.52 0.27 5.31
N ALA A 211 -18.01 1.50 5.42
CA ALA A 211 -18.40 2.31 4.26
C ALA A 211 -17.20 2.62 3.37
N ILE A 212 -16.09 3.08 3.96
CA ILE A 212 -14.84 3.32 3.24
C ILE A 212 -14.34 2.03 2.58
N GLY A 213 -14.36 0.91 3.29
CA GLY A 213 -13.93 -0.38 2.77
C GLY A 213 -14.74 -0.84 1.55
N ILE A 214 -16.06 -0.63 1.54
CA ILE A 214 -16.93 -0.94 0.40
C ILE A 214 -16.57 -0.07 -0.80
N LEU A 215 -16.42 1.25 -0.62
CA LEU A 215 -16.07 2.17 -1.68
C LEU A 215 -14.68 1.88 -2.26
N MET A 216 -13.71 1.58 -1.40
CA MET A 216 -12.37 1.19 -1.82
C MET A 216 -12.38 -0.12 -2.63
N ALA A 217 -13.14 -1.13 -2.20
CA ALA A 217 -13.26 -2.39 -2.92
C ALA A 217 -13.86 -2.17 -4.32
N GLN A 218 -14.91 -1.36 -4.44
CA GLN A 218 -15.50 -1.00 -5.74
C GLN A 218 -14.48 -0.28 -6.62
N THR A 219 -13.71 0.67 -6.06
CA THR A 219 -12.69 1.40 -6.82
C THR A 219 -11.62 0.45 -7.40
N VAL A 220 -11.22 -0.60 -6.67
CA VAL A 220 -10.27 -1.61 -7.19
C VAL A 220 -10.87 -2.35 -8.38
N GLU A 221 -12.12 -2.82 -8.28
CA GLU A 221 -12.80 -3.51 -9.38
C GLU A 221 -12.91 -2.62 -10.63
N ASP A 222 -13.27 -1.36 -10.45
CA ASP A 222 -13.38 -0.38 -11.55
C ASP A 222 -12.02 -0.15 -12.21
N GLN A 223 -10.95 0.02 -11.44
CA GLN A 223 -9.59 0.20 -11.97
C GLN A 223 -9.09 -1.05 -12.71
N LEU A 224 -9.37 -2.25 -12.21
CA LEU A 224 -9.03 -3.50 -12.88
C LEU A 224 -9.82 -3.66 -14.19
N ALA A 225 -11.09 -3.25 -14.23
CA ALA A 225 -11.90 -3.26 -15.44
C ALA A 225 -11.33 -2.30 -16.50
N LEU A 226 -11.07 -1.05 -16.11
CA LEU A 226 -10.46 -0.05 -16.99
C LEU A 226 -9.09 -0.49 -17.50
N TRP A 227 -8.29 -1.15 -16.66
CA TRP A 227 -7.00 -1.68 -17.09
C TRP A 227 -7.15 -2.79 -18.13
N ARG A 228 -8.06 -3.73 -17.92
CA ARG A 228 -8.38 -4.79 -18.92
C ARG A 228 -8.82 -4.19 -20.25
N ASP A 229 -9.70 -3.18 -20.21
CA ASP A 229 -10.20 -2.51 -21.41
C ASP A 229 -9.11 -1.74 -22.18
N SER A 230 -8.06 -1.31 -21.48
CA SER A 230 -6.90 -0.65 -22.12
C SER A 230 -6.03 -1.60 -22.95
N GLY A 231 -6.21 -2.91 -22.83
CA GLY A 231 -5.38 -3.93 -23.46
C GLY A 231 -3.94 -4.03 -22.93
N ARG A 232 -3.60 -3.30 -21.86
CA ARG A 232 -2.26 -3.34 -21.27
C ARG A 232 -2.06 -4.61 -20.46
N TYR A 233 -0.88 -5.20 -20.57
CA TYR A 233 -0.56 -6.43 -19.84
C TYR A 233 -0.45 -6.18 -18.34
N LEU A 234 -1.10 -7.04 -17.54
CA LEU A 234 -1.12 -6.99 -16.07
C LEU A 234 -0.99 -8.38 -15.48
N VAL A 235 -0.02 -8.56 -14.61
CA VAL A 235 0.02 -9.68 -13.68
C VAL A 235 -0.62 -9.23 -12.37
N TYR A 236 -1.83 -9.70 -12.10
CA TYR A 236 -2.54 -9.37 -10.86
C TYR A 236 -2.34 -10.47 -9.83
N VAL A 237 -1.80 -10.10 -8.68
CA VAL A 237 -1.54 -11.01 -7.55
C VAL A 237 -2.39 -10.59 -6.37
N ARG A 238 -3.20 -11.53 -5.87
CA ARG A 238 -4.09 -11.32 -4.71
C ARG A 238 -3.72 -12.31 -3.58
N PRO A 239 -2.79 -11.96 -2.66
CA PRO A 239 -2.48 -12.77 -1.48
C PRO A 239 -3.72 -12.97 -0.61
N GLN A 240 -3.91 -14.17 -0.08
CA GLN A 240 -5.06 -14.52 0.77
C GLN A 240 -4.77 -14.12 2.21
N VAL A 241 -5.14 -12.89 2.58
CA VAL A 241 -4.94 -12.31 3.91
C VAL A 241 -6.27 -11.88 4.51
N GLU A 242 -6.36 -11.87 5.86
CA GLU A 242 -7.62 -11.56 6.53
C GLU A 242 -8.03 -10.10 6.32
N ARG A 243 -9.33 -9.84 6.15
CA ARG A 243 -9.90 -8.50 5.90
C ARG A 243 -9.58 -7.50 7.01
N ASP A 244 -9.76 -7.91 8.27
CA ASP A 244 -9.66 -7.09 9.48
C ASP A 244 -8.24 -7.01 10.06
N ALA A 245 -7.23 -7.28 9.22
CA ALA A 245 -5.82 -7.37 9.63
C ALA A 245 -5.05 -6.05 9.53
N THR A 246 -5.71 -4.91 9.34
CA THR A 246 -5.07 -3.60 9.14
C THR A 246 -4.03 -3.25 10.21
N PHE A 247 -4.27 -3.62 11.47
CA PHE A 247 -3.39 -3.32 12.61
C PHE A 247 -2.73 -4.56 13.22
N ARG A 248 -2.77 -5.72 12.54
CA ARG A 248 -2.21 -6.98 13.06
C ARG A 248 -0.73 -7.12 12.75
N VAL A 249 0.08 -6.29 13.36
CA VAL A 249 1.55 -6.30 13.17
C VAL A 249 2.22 -7.59 13.68
N GLU A 250 1.57 -8.34 14.57
CA GLU A 250 2.04 -9.64 15.04
C GLU A 250 2.02 -10.73 13.97
N ARG A 251 1.35 -10.49 12.83
CA ARG A 251 1.22 -11.46 11.73
C ARG A 251 2.02 -11.12 10.48
N VAL A 252 2.84 -10.08 10.51
CA VAL A 252 3.57 -9.60 9.32
C VAL A 252 4.44 -10.68 8.65
N HIS A 253 5.02 -11.59 9.41
CA HIS A 253 5.79 -12.70 8.85
C HIS A 253 4.90 -13.68 8.08
N ALA A 254 3.71 -13.99 8.60
CA ALA A 254 2.74 -14.83 7.90
C ALA A 254 2.23 -14.16 6.62
N TYR A 255 2.01 -12.83 6.65
CA TYR A 255 1.61 -12.08 5.46
C TYR A 255 2.72 -12.06 4.41
N ALA A 256 3.98 -11.88 4.80
CA ALA A 256 5.10 -11.94 3.87
C ALA A 256 5.21 -13.32 3.19
N ALA A 257 5.09 -14.42 3.97
CA ALA A 257 5.08 -15.77 3.43
C ALA A 257 3.92 -15.99 2.43
N GLU A 258 2.74 -15.46 2.72
CA GLU A 258 1.58 -15.56 1.82
C GLU A 258 1.78 -14.73 0.54
N GLY A 259 2.34 -13.53 0.64
CA GLY A 259 2.70 -12.72 -0.52
C GLY A 259 3.69 -13.41 -1.45
N TYR A 260 4.71 -14.05 -0.88
CA TYR A 260 5.66 -14.88 -1.63
C TYR A 260 4.95 -16.03 -2.35
N ARG A 261 4.16 -16.82 -1.61
CA ARG A 261 3.43 -17.98 -2.14
C ARG A 261 2.51 -17.60 -3.29
N ALA A 262 1.70 -16.54 -3.10
CA ALA A 262 0.73 -16.09 -4.10
C ALA A 262 1.42 -15.61 -5.38
N THR A 263 2.54 -14.89 -5.24
CA THR A 263 3.30 -14.39 -6.39
C THR A 263 3.99 -15.52 -7.14
N ALA A 264 4.65 -16.43 -6.44
CA ALA A 264 5.28 -17.60 -7.06
C ALA A 264 4.25 -18.46 -7.83
N ALA A 265 3.05 -18.67 -7.26
CA ALA A 265 1.97 -19.38 -7.93
C ALA A 265 1.48 -18.65 -9.20
N ALA A 266 1.33 -17.32 -9.14
CA ALA A 266 0.92 -16.53 -10.29
C ALA A 266 1.95 -16.60 -11.43
N LEU A 267 3.25 -16.52 -11.11
CA LEU A 267 4.32 -16.65 -12.09
C LEU A 267 4.36 -18.05 -12.72
N SER A 268 4.26 -19.12 -11.91
CA SER A 268 4.20 -20.50 -12.41
C SER A 268 3.01 -20.74 -13.34
N ALA A 269 1.87 -20.11 -13.07
CA ALA A 269 0.69 -20.21 -13.93
C ALA A 269 0.92 -19.56 -15.30
N LEU A 270 1.67 -18.44 -15.36
CA LEU A 270 2.06 -17.80 -16.61
C LEU A 270 3.00 -18.68 -17.43
N ASP A 271 3.99 -19.32 -16.81
CA ASP A 271 4.91 -20.21 -17.49
C ASP A 271 4.20 -21.46 -18.05
N SER A 272 3.19 -21.98 -17.34
CA SER A 272 2.41 -23.16 -17.75
C SER A 272 1.36 -22.86 -18.84
N ALA A 273 0.87 -21.63 -18.94
CA ALA A 273 -0.10 -21.21 -19.96
C ALA A 273 0.49 -21.16 -21.39
N GLY A 274 1.77 -21.44 -21.53
CA GLY A 274 2.45 -21.65 -22.80
C GLY A 274 3.16 -20.42 -23.35
N SER A 275 4.17 -20.67 -24.13
CA SER A 275 5.20 -19.80 -24.72
C SER A 275 4.71 -18.54 -25.49
N SER A 276 3.42 -18.23 -25.50
CA SER A 276 2.84 -17.02 -26.09
C SER A 276 2.58 -15.90 -25.06
N THR A 277 2.79 -16.16 -23.76
CA THR A 277 2.48 -15.22 -22.67
C THR A 277 3.70 -14.95 -21.78
N ARG A 278 4.92 -15.15 -22.26
CA ARG A 278 6.11 -14.69 -21.52
C ARG A 278 6.02 -13.17 -21.37
N LEU A 279 6.39 -12.70 -20.17
CA LEU A 279 6.67 -11.28 -19.97
C LEU A 279 7.60 -10.82 -21.09
N PRO A 280 7.24 -9.77 -21.85
CA PRO A 280 8.04 -9.26 -22.96
C PRO A 280 9.43 -8.83 -22.55
#